data_00e0dd7f39360c2739ee04410a7c8e02
#
_entry.id   00e0dd7f39360c2739ee04410a7c8e02
#
_cell.length_a   1.000
_cell.length_b   1.000
_cell.length_c   1.000
_cell.angle_alpha   90.00
_cell.angle_beta   90.00
_cell.angle_gamma   90.00
#
_symmetry.space_group_name_H-M   'P 1'
#
loop_
_entity.id
_entity.type
_entity.pdbx_description
1 polymer ?
#
loop_
_entity_poly.entity_id
_entity_poly.type
_entity_poly.pdbx_seq_one_letter_code
_entity_poly.pdbx_strand_id
1 'polypeptide(L)'
;MNVRIKTINIKYVGGRNRFTGKFLIDRFTDLTKKGDWNKMKAMVLNKIDRLENNKKPLHLVEVSKPAPGIKEILVKILACGVCHTELDEIEGRTPPHKLPIILGHQVIGTVEKTGSDSARLKPGDRVGVAWIFRACGECKFCLEGNENLCDQFMATGRDANGGYAEYMTVSEDYAIKIPDVFSDTRAAPLLCAGAVGYRALRLTGIEDGKKLGLTGFGASGHIVLKVARHMYPNTKIFVFARNQKERLFAKELGAVWAGDTEENSPEKLDYIIDTTPAWKPIVEALKNLEKGGRLVINAIRKEDFDKDYLLKLDYSVHLWQEKEIKSVANVTRRDVGEFLELAAEIPLIPEVQEFRLEDANDALVELKDGKIRGAKVLKLN
;
A
#
# COMPACT_ATOMS: atom_id res chain seq x y z
N MET A 1 49.98 28.23 -12.85
CA MET A 1 48.67 28.02 -12.20
C MET A 1 48.53 29.08 -11.11
N ASN A 2 47.77 30.15 -11.37
CA ASN A 2 47.67 31.32 -10.49
C ASN A 2 46.57 31.11 -9.45
N VAL A 3 46.97 31.04 -8.18
CA VAL A 3 46.06 30.99 -7.04
C VAL A 3 45.70 32.42 -6.64
N ARG A 4 44.43 32.80 -6.77
CA ARG A 4 43.90 34.06 -6.21
C ARG A 4 43.44 33.82 -4.77
N ILE A 5 44.13 34.47 -3.84
CA ILE A 5 43.73 34.53 -2.42
C ILE A 5 42.66 35.64 -2.28
N LYS A 6 41.46 35.32 -1.87
CA LYS A 6 40.48 36.30 -1.41
C LYS A 6 40.51 36.36 0.11
N THR A 7 40.86 37.50 0.64
CA THR A 7 40.78 37.80 2.08
C THR A 7 39.36 38.26 2.41
N ILE A 8 38.67 37.57 3.30
CA ILE A 8 37.37 38.00 3.83
C ILE A 8 37.62 38.63 5.20
N ASN A 9 37.39 39.94 5.31
CA ASN A 9 37.43 40.68 6.59
C ASN A 9 36.04 40.64 7.23
N ILE A 10 35.91 39.94 8.36
CA ILE A 10 34.70 39.97 9.19
C ILE A 10 34.96 40.93 10.35
N LYS A 11 34.28 42.09 10.38
CA LYS A 11 34.29 43.01 11.54
C LYS A 11 33.16 42.61 12.50
N TYR A 12 33.51 42.17 13.70
CA TYR A 12 32.60 42.13 14.82
C TYR A 12 32.72 43.43 15.63
N VAL A 13 31.60 44.06 15.94
CA VAL A 13 31.50 45.21 16.82
C VAL A 13 31.15 44.70 18.21
N GLY A 14 32.08 44.83 19.17
CA GLY A 14 31.82 44.59 20.60
C GLY A 14 32.75 43.55 21.24
N GLY A 15 33.81 44.00 21.96
CA GLY A 15 34.52 43.21 22.99
C GLY A 15 35.78 42.48 22.52
N ARG A 16 36.93 43.06 22.86
CA ARG A 16 38.31 42.51 22.89
C ARG A 16 38.47 40.98 22.71
N ASN A 17 38.98 40.59 21.54
CA ASN A 17 40.11 39.67 21.34
C ASN A 17 40.36 39.51 19.82
N ARG A 18 41.58 39.92 19.38
CA ARG A 18 42.03 39.69 17.99
C ARG A 18 42.63 38.29 17.92
N PHE A 19 42.01 37.40 17.13
CA PHE A 19 42.68 36.20 16.63
C PHE A 19 43.00 36.40 15.15
N THR A 20 44.29 36.46 14.81
CA THR A 20 44.77 36.33 13.44
C THR A 20 45.19 34.88 13.24
N GLY A 21 44.32 34.10 12.64
CA GLY A 21 44.62 32.73 12.22
C GLY A 21 44.65 32.65 10.68
N LYS A 22 45.80 32.29 10.10
CA LYS A 22 45.85 31.84 8.70
C LYS A 22 45.28 30.43 8.62
N PHE A 23 44.13 30.27 8.04
CA PHE A 23 43.63 28.94 7.63
C PHE A 23 44.14 28.63 6.23
N LEU A 24 45.00 27.63 6.11
CA LEU A 24 45.30 26.95 4.85
C LEU A 24 44.09 26.08 4.47
N ILE A 25 43.36 26.49 3.43
CA ILE A 25 42.38 25.60 2.78
C ILE A 25 43.17 24.84 1.71
N ASP A 26 43.63 23.66 2.06
CA ASP A 26 44.16 22.70 1.11
C ASP A 26 43.04 21.91 0.50
N ARG A 27 43.04 21.90 -0.83
CA ARG A 27 42.27 21.01 -1.75
C ARG A 27 40.78 21.25 -1.85
N PHE A 28 40.38 22.25 -2.62
CA PHE A 28 39.27 22.07 -3.53
C PHE A 28 39.80 21.26 -4.73
N THR A 29 39.77 19.93 -4.60
CA THR A 29 39.89 19.06 -5.75
C THR A 29 38.62 19.19 -6.57
N ASP A 30 38.85 19.39 -7.83
CA ASP A 30 37.93 19.42 -8.98
C ASP A 30 36.64 18.62 -8.78
N LEU A 31 35.55 19.29 -8.35
CA LEU A 31 34.21 18.69 -8.21
C LEU A 31 33.46 18.61 -9.54
N THR A 32 34.11 18.92 -10.66
CA THR A 32 33.50 18.96 -11.99
C THR A 32 33.57 17.62 -12.75
N LYS A 33 34.07 16.53 -12.13
CA LYS A 33 34.14 15.18 -12.72
C LYS A 33 33.72 14.06 -11.76
N LYS A 34 32.87 14.30 -10.77
CA LYS A 34 32.14 13.22 -10.14
C LYS A 34 30.86 13.06 -10.92
N GLY A 35 30.85 12.02 -11.76
CA GLY A 35 29.65 11.61 -12.46
C GLY A 35 28.46 11.48 -11.51
N ASP A 36 27.31 11.56 -12.06
CA ASP A 36 25.95 11.60 -11.54
C ASP A 36 25.52 10.51 -10.52
N TRP A 37 26.43 10.02 -9.68
CA TRP A 37 26.18 8.95 -8.70
C TRP A 37 25.19 9.32 -7.59
N ASN A 38 24.72 10.57 -7.57
CA ASN A 38 23.83 11.09 -6.53
C ASN A 38 22.43 11.46 -7.05
N LYS A 39 22.11 11.08 -8.28
CA LYS A 39 20.80 11.30 -8.88
C LYS A 39 20.09 9.98 -9.11
N MET A 40 18.76 10.02 -9.13
CA MET A 40 17.87 8.91 -9.44
C MET A 40 16.69 9.38 -10.29
N LYS A 41 16.15 8.50 -11.11
CA LYS A 41 14.89 8.74 -11.82
C LYS A 41 13.70 8.53 -10.90
N ALA A 42 12.69 9.38 -11.03
CA ALA A 42 11.43 9.28 -10.33
C ALA A 42 10.26 9.81 -11.15
N MET A 43 9.09 9.21 -10.97
CA MET A 43 7.82 9.72 -11.46
C MET A 43 7.18 10.56 -10.36
N VAL A 44 7.07 11.88 -10.58
CA VAL A 44 6.67 12.86 -9.57
C VAL A 44 5.30 13.44 -9.88
N LEU A 45 4.43 13.46 -8.88
CA LEU A 45 3.17 14.20 -8.89
C LEU A 45 3.42 15.63 -8.40
N ASN A 46 3.24 16.61 -9.29
CA ASN A 46 3.41 18.04 -8.97
C ASN A 46 2.09 18.73 -8.62
N LYS A 47 0.97 18.20 -9.10
CA LYS A 47 -0.36 18.81 -8.98
C LYS A 47 -1.43 17.73 -8.97
N ILE A 48 -2.43 17.90 -8.11
CA ILE A 48 -3.68 17.12 -8.13
C ILE A 48 -4.44 17.46 -9.41
N ASP A 49 -4.86 16.44 -10.17
CA ASP A 49 -5.65 16.60 -11.37
C ASP A 49 -6.44 15.31 -11.69
N ARG A 50 -7.56 15.43 -12.38
CA ARG A 50 -8.32 14.26 -12.82
C ARG A 50 -7.69 13.66 -14.08
N LEU A 51 -7.58 12.33 -14.15
CA LEU A 51 -7.06 11.62 -15.33
C LEU A 51 -7.90 11.85 -16.59
N GLU A 52 -9.16 12.25 -16.45
CA GLU A 52 -10.01 12.67 -17.57
C GLU A 52 -9.48 13.94 -18.26
N ASN A 53 -8.93 14.86 -17.46
CA ASN A 53 -8.37 16.14 -17.96
C ASN A 53 -6.91 16.01 -18.34
N ASN A 54 -6.15 15.18 -17.62
CA ASN A 54 -4.71 15.01 -17.80
C ASN A 54 -4.32 13.54 -17.66
N LYS A 55 -4.07 12.87 -18.76
CA LYS A 55 -3.64 11.46 -18.77
C LYS A 55 -2.17 11.24 -18.40
N LYS A 56 -1.40 12.31 -18.18
CA LYS A 56 0.01 12.25 -17.79
C LYS A 56 0.30 13.13 -16.57
N PRO A 57 -0.35 12.85 -15.40
CA PRO A 57 -0.17 13.67 -14.20
C PRO A 57 1.21 13.52 -13.56
N LEU A 58 1.89 12.39 -13.82
CA LEU A 58 3.21 12.12 -13.29
C LEU A 58 4.29 12.52 -14.31
N HIS A 59 5.34 13.17 -13.81
CA HIS A 59 6.47 13.64 -14.63
C HIS A 59 7.73 12.85 -14.28
N LEU A 60 8.38 12.26 -15.29
CA LEU A 60 9.69 11.65 -15.13
C LEU A 60 10.74 12.74 -14.93
N VAL A 61 11.43 12.72 -13.81
CA VAL A 61 12.47 13.67 -13.46
C VAL A 61 13.68 13.00 -12.82
N GLU A 62 14.82 13.65 -12.87
CA GLU A 62 15.99 13.29 -12.06
C GLU A 62 15.97 14.08 -10.76
N VAL A 63 15.99 13.37 -9.64
CA VAL A 63 16.05 13.95 -8.29
C VAL A 63 17.27 13.44 -7.55
N SER A 64 17.64 14.08 -6.44
CA SER A 64 18.71 13.60 -5.59
C SER A 64 18.37 12.25 -4.98
N LYS A 65 19.29 11.29 -5.05
CA LYS A 65 19.16 9.99 -4.36
C LYS A 65 19.14 10.25 -2.85
N PRO A 66 18.15 9.73 -2.10
CA PRO A 66 18.07 9.97 -0.67
C PRO A 66 19.16 9.21 0.09
N ALA A 67 19.51 9.71 1.28
CA ALA A 67 20.42 9.04 2.21
C ALA A 67 19.61 8.56 3.43
N PRO A 68 19.85 7.33 3.92
CA PRO A 68 19.14 6.82 5.08
C PRO A 68 19.57 7.54 6.37
N GLY A 69 18.58 7.95 7.17
CA GLY A 69 18.75 8.50 8.50
C GLY A 69 18.95 7.44 9.58
N ILE A 70 18.77 7.82 10.85
CA ILE A 70 18.84 6.89 12.00
C ILE A 70 17.72 5.86 11.88
N LYS A 71 18.06 4.57 12.01
CA LYS A 71 17.14 3.41 11.85
C LYS A 71 16.41 3.36 10.50
N GLU A 72 16.92 4.04 9.50
CA GLU A 72 16.41 3.94 8.13
C GLU A 72 17.32 3.08 7.27
N ILE A 73 16.75 2.55 6.22
CA ILE A 73 17.47 1.87 5.15
C ILE A 73 17.24 2.59 3.82
N LEU A 74 18.22 2.54 2.94
CA LEU A 74 18.10 2.90 1.54
C LEU A 74 17.77 1.64 0.76
N VAL A 75 16.62 1.65 0.11
CA VAL A 75 16.15 0.54 -0.73
C VAL A 75 16.35 0.90 -2.19
N LYS A 76 17.09 0.04 -2.94
CA LYS A 76 17.09 0.02 -4.40
C LYS A 76 15.82 -0.68 -4.85
N ILE A 77 14.94 0.02 -5.55
CA ILE A 77 13.63 -0.50 -5.94
C ILE A 77 13.77 -1.39 -7.18
N LEU A 78 13.16 -2.56 -7.15
CA LEU A 78 13.11 -3.55 -8.24
C LEU A 78 11.73 -3.61 -8.88
N ALA A 79 10.67 -3.43 -8.07
CA ALA A 79 9.30 -3.39 -8.56
C ALA A 79 8.42 -2.54 -7.64
N CYS A 80 7.37 -1.93 -8.21
CA CYS A 80 6.32 -1.26 -7.45
C CYS A 80 4.95 -1.52 -8.08
N GLY A 81 3.99 -1.99 -7.29
CA GLY A 81 2.62 -2.19 -7.76
C GLY A 81 1.91 -0.86 -8.06
N VAL A 82 0.88 -0.95 -8.90
CA VAL A 82 -0.01 0.16 -9.28
C VAL A 82 -1.44 -0.20 -8.90
N CYS A 83 -2.09 0.60 -8.09
CA CYS A 83 -3.45 0.33 -7.65
C CYS A 83 -4.35 1.59 -7.61
N HIS A 84 -5.58 1.43 -7.18
CA HIS A 84 -6.56 2.52 -7.10
C HIS A 84 -6.19 3.59 -6.07
N THR A 85 -5.32 3.30 -5.11
CA THR A 85 -4.85 4.28 -4.13
C THR A 85 -4.10 5.41 -4.80
N GLU A 86 -3.21 5.13 -5.76
CA GLU A 86 -2.51 6.15 -6.53
C GLU A 86 -3.48 6.98 -7.39
N LEU A 87 -4.55 6.37 -7.93
CA LEU A 87 -5.61 7.12 -8.61
C LEU A 87 -6.34 8.07 -7.66
N ASP A 88 -6.62 7.62 -6.44
CA ASP A 88 -7.28 8.44 -5.42
C ASP A 88 -6.40 9.59 -4.96
N GLU A 89 -5.10 9.38 -4.86
CA GLU A 89 -4.10 10.40 -4.52
C GLU A 89 -3.97 11.44 -5.64
N ILE A 90 -3.85 11.01 -6.90
CA ILE A 90 -3.74 11.89 -8.07
C ILE A 90 -4.99 12.74 -8.25
N GLU A 91 -6.18 12.14 -8.10
CA GLU A 91 -7.46 12.80 -8.33
C GLU A 91 -8.01 13.54 -7.10
N GLY A 92 -7.27 13.56 -5.99
CA GLY A 92 -7.59 14.35 -4.82
C GLY A 92 -8.70 13.76 -3.94
N ARG A 93 -9.01 12.47 -4.06
CA ARG A 93 -9.95 11.78 -3.18
C ARG A 93 -9.31 11.41 -1.83
N THR A 94 -8.02 11.08 -1.85
CA THR A 94 -7.15 10.91 -0.67
C THR A 94 -5.83 11.64 -0.91
N PRO A 95 -5.85 12.98 -0.98
CA PRO A 95 -4.71 13.74 -1.49
C PRO A 95 -3.48 13.62 -0.60
N PRO A 96 -2.28 13.65 -1.19
CA PRO A 96 -1.04 13.84 -0.44
C PRO A 96 -1.06 15.13 0.38
N HIS A 97 -0.44 15.10 1.56
CA HIS A 97 -0.35 16.28 2.44
C HIS A 97 0.54 17.39 1.86
N LYS A 98 1.46 17.04 0.98
CA LYS A 98 2.37 17.98 0.29
C LYS A 98 2.66 17.54 -1.13
N LEU A 99 2.95 18.51 -1.98
CA LEU A 99 3.45 18.34 -3.35
C LEU A 99 4.74 19.15 -3.52
N PRO A 100 5.67 18.76 -4.36
CA PRO A 100 5.65 17.53 -5.17
C PRO A 100 5.90 16.27 -4.34
N ILE A 101 5.44 15.10 -4.85
CA ILE A 101 5.62 13.81 -4.18
C ILE A 101 5.84 12.67 -5.20
N ILE A 102 6.53 11.62 -4.78
CA ILE A 102 6.67 10.36 -5.50
C ILE A 102 5.66 9.37 -4.92
N LEU A 103 4.75 8.87 -5.77
CA LEU A 103 3.73 7.91 -5.38
C LEU A 103 4.27 6.47 -5.29
N GLY A 104 3.37 5.51 -5.01
CA GLY A 104 3.67 4.07 -5.02
C GLY A 104 3.93 3.48 -3.63
N HIS A 105 3.12 2.49 -3.24
CA HIS A 105 3.12 1.91 -1.89
C HIS A 105 3.22 0.38 -1.85
N GLN A 106 3.52 -0.26 -2.96
CA GLN A 106 3.70 -1.71 -3.06
C GLN A 106 5.12 -2.00 -3.55
N VAL A 107 6.10 -1.63 -2.73
CA VAL A 107 7.51 -1.58 -3.15
C VAL A 107 8.22 -2.89 -2.84
N ILE A 108 8.90 -3.44 -3.82
CA ILE A 108 9.87 -4.52 -3.65
C ILE A 108 11.25 -3.99 -4.04
N GLY A 109 12.24 -4.27 -3.22
CA GLY A 109 13.59 -3.84 -3.50
C GLY A 109 14.65 -4.57 -2.67
N THR A 110 15.88 -4.13 -2.83
CA THR A 110 17.03 -4.64 -2.09
C THR A 110 17.62 -3.53 -1.23
N VAL A 111 17.95 -3.83 0.01
CA VAL A 111 18.65 -2.90 0.89
C VAL A 111 20.02 -2.61 0.28
N GLU A 112 20.26 -1.35 -0.11
CA GLU A 112 21.55 -0.91 -0.63
C GLU A 112 22.48 -0.42 0.49
N LYS A 113 21.90 0.30 1.47
CA LYS A 113 22.64 0.89 2.58
C LYS A 113 21.74 0.99 3.81
N THR A 114 22.35 0.86 4.99
CA THR A 114 21.70 1.10 6.29
C THR A 114 22.18 2.42 6.86
N GLY A 115 21.30 3.13 7.56
CA GLY A 115 21.66 4.27 8.40
C GLY A 115 22.28 3.83 9.74
N SER A 116 22.58 4.81 10.61
CA SER A 116 23.04 4.49 11.97
C SER A 116 21.92 3.80 12.76
N ASP A 117 22.32 2.94 13.71
CA ASP A 117 21.43 2.20 14.61
C ASP A 117 20.43 1.23 13.92
N SER A 118 20.60 0.98 12.62
CA SER A 118 19.89 -0.09 11.92
C SER A 118 20.58 -1.43 12.22
N ALA A 119 19.81 -2.38 12.77
CA ALA A 119 20.34 -3.69 13.20
C ALA A 119 19.56 -4.88 12.64
N ARG A 120 18.33 -4.65 12.16
CA ARG A 120 17.41 -5.71 11.74
C ARG A 120 17.64 -6.17 10.29
N LEU A 121 18.08 -5.25 9.44
CA LEU A 121 18.29 -5.47 8.02
C LEU A 121 19.73 -5.10 7.63
N LYS A 122 20.27 -5.75 6.60
CA LYS A 122 21.61 -5.53 6.08
C LYS A 122 21.59 -5.32 4.56
N PRO A 123 22.64 -4.66 3.99
CA PRO A 123 22.79 -4.59 2.55
C PRO A 123 22.70 -5.98 1.88
N GLY A 124 21.94 -6.05 0.79
CA GLY A 124 21.63 -7.29 0.09
C GLY A 124 20.32 -7.95 0.53
N ASP A 125 19.74 -7.61 1.70
CA ASP A 125 18.44 -8.16 2.09
C ASP A 125 17.34 -7.69 1.10
N ARG A 126 16.51 -8.63 0.65
CA ARG A 126 15.36 -8.38 -0.21
C ARG A 126 14.14 -8.05 0.64
N VAL A 127 13.54 -6.89 0.41
CA VAL A 127 12.50 -6.33 1.28
C VAL A 127 11.31 -5.79 0.49
N GLY A 128 10.16 -5.76 1.16
CA GLY A 128 8.95 -5.09 0.72
C GLY A 128 8.56 -3.94 1.64
N VAL A 129 8.02 -2.87 1.07
CA VAL A 129 7.44 -1.73 1.80
C VAL A 129 5.99 -1.59 1.38
N ALA A 130 5.08 -1.74 2.36
CA ALA A 130 3.65 -1.60 2.17
C ALA A 130 3.18 -0.13 2.36
N TRP A 131 1.88 0.08 2.42
CA TRP A 131 1.32 1.44 2.57
C TRP A 131 1.72 2.13 3.88
N ILE A 132 1.94 1.38 4.96
CA ILE A 132 2.44 1.94 6.22
C ILE A 132 3.92 2.29 6.11
N PHE A 133 4.21 3.60 6.14
CA PHE A 133 5.58 4.13 6.09
C PHE A 133 6.19 4.28 7.50
N ARG A 134 5.41 4.83 8.44
CA ARG A 134 5.83 5.08 9.81
C ARG A 134 4.65 5.31 10.73
N ALA A 135 4.83 5.00 12.02
CA ALA A 135 3.98 5.41 13.14
C ALA A 135 4.87 5.81 14.32
N CYS A 136 4.32 6.41 15.39
CA CYS A 136 5.13 6.95 16.49
C CYS A 136 5.86 5.88 17.34
N GLY A 137 5.30 4.66 17.41
CA GLY A 137 5.87 3.54 18.18
C GLY A 137 5.53 3.53 19.68
N GLU A 138 4.97 4.60 20.24
CA GLU A 138 4.79 4.79 21.68
C GLU A 138 3.34 4.99 22.15
N CYS A 139 2.42 5.36 21.25
CA CYS A 139 1.01 5.51 21.64
C CYS A 139 0.35 4.15 21.88
N LYS A 140 -0.82 4.15 22.54
CA LYS A 140 -1.58 2.94 22.85
C LYS A 140 -1.79 2.03 21.63
N PHE A 141 -2.10 2.61 20.46
CA PHE A 141 -2.31 1.85 19.23
C PHE A 141 -1.04 1.17 18.75
N CYS A 142 0.11 1.86 18.80
CA CYS A 142 1.39 1.27 18.44
C CYS A 142 1.82 0.15 19.38
N LEU A 143 1.63 0.34 20.69
CA LEU A 143 1.97 -0.65 21.70
C LEU A 143 1.09 -1.90 21.63
N GLU A 144 -0.15 -1.77 21.18
CA GLU A 144 -1.10 -2.86 20.95
C GLU A 144 -0.94 -3.53 19.55
N GLY A 145 0.01 -3.08 18.71
CA GLY A 145 0.21 -3.60 17.37
C GLY A 145 -0.88 -3.17 16.37
N ASN A 146 -1.56 -2.06 16.65
CA ASN A 146 -2.54 -1.40 15.81
C ASN A 146 -2.01 -0.05 15.29
N GLU A 147 -0.73 0.01 14.93
CA GLU A 147 -0.03 1.23 14.50
C GLU A 147 -0.64 1.92 13.28
N ASN A 148 -1.46 1.23 12.51
CA ASN A 148 -2.28 1.80 11.44
C ASN A 148 -3.36 2.79 11.94
N LEU A 149 -3.65 2.80 13.25
CA LEU A 149 -4.57 3.73 13.92
C LEU A 149 -3.83 4.84 14.70
N CYS A 150 -2.52 4.94 14.56
CA CYS A 150 -1.71 5.97 15.20
C CYS A 150 -2.01 7.35 14.62
N ASP A 151 -2.19 8.38 15.46
CA ASP A 151 -2.42 9.76 15.01
C ASP A 151 -1.21 10.34 14.24
N GLN A 152 -0.01 9.78 14.45
CA GLN A 152 1.21 10.14 13.71
C GLN A 152 1.53 9.13 12.59
N PHE A 153 0.52 8.39 12.12
CA PHE A 153 0.66 7.50 10.99
C PHE A 153 1.07 8.26 9.72
N MET A 154 2.00 7.70 8.98
CA MET A 154 2.38 8.18 7.66
C MET A 154 2.26 7.07 6.62
N ALA A 155 1.73 7.42 5.46
CA ALA A 155 1.57 6.50 4.34
C ALA A 155 2.69 6.64 3.31
N THR A 156 3.18 5.50 2.80
CA THR A 156 4.12 5.42 1.67
C THR A 156 3.44 5.92 0.41
N GLY A 157 4.06 6.84 -0.31
CA GLY A 157 3.55 7.43 -1.55
C GLY A 157 2.59 8.60 -1.34
N ARG A 158 1.98 8.77 -0.15
CA ARG A 158 1.06 9.87 0.17
C ARG A 158 1.70 10.92 1.10
N ASP A 159 2.29 10.48 2.20
CA ASP A 159 2.84 11.35 3.24
C ASP A 159 4.38 11.40 3.19
N ALA A 160 4.97 10.37 2.61
CA ALA A 160 6.39 10.25 2.31
C ALA A 160 6.57 9.74 0.87
N ASN A 161 7.72 10.01 0.25
CA ASN A 161 8.03 9.53 -1.08
C ASN A 161 7.97 8.00 -1.14
N GLY A 162 7.30 7.49 -2.16
CA GLY A 162 7.05 6.07 -2.40
C GLY A 162 7.94 5.46 -3.48
N GLY A 163 7.43 4.39 -4.08
CA GLY A 163 8.18 3.46 -4.93
C GLY A 163 8.20 3.76 -6.43
N TYR A 164 7.60 4.84 -6.91
CA TYR A 164 7.72 5.21 -8.32
C TYR A 164 9.04 5.93 -8.61
N ALA A 165 10.14 5.36 -8.14
CA ALA A 165 11.51 5.85 -8.26
C ALA A 165 12.52 4.71 -8.17
N GLU A 166 13.78 4.96 -8.54
CA GLU A 166 14.84 3.95 -8.45
C GLU A 166 15.25 3.64 -7.00
N TYR A 167 15.05 4.59 -6.07
CA TYR A 167 15.41 4.43 -4.65
C TYR A 167 14.42 5.13 -3.74
N MET A 168 14.27 4.60 -2.52
CA MET A 168 13.58 5.25 -1.42
C MET A 168 14.28 4.99 -0.10
N THR A 169 14.05 5.82 0.91
CA THR A 169 14.37 5.51 2.30
C THR A 169 13.12 5.14 3.07
N VAL A 170 13.25 4.26 4.04
CA VAL A 170 12.19 3.86 4.96
C VAL A 170 12.80 3.42 6.27
N SER A 171 12.08 3.56 7.40
CA SER A 171 12.49 2.94 8.65
C SER A 171 12.60 1.43 8.48
N GLU A 172 13.68 0.81 8.99
CA GLU A 172 13.85 -0.64 8.90
C GLU A 172 12.69 -1.43 9.55
N ASP A 173 11.97 -0.80 10.49
CA ASP A 173 10.82 -1.42 11.16
C ASP A 173 9.61 -1.63 10.23
N TYR A 174 9.53 -0.89 9.13
CA TYR A 174 8.44 -0.94 8.16
C TYR A 174 8.83 -1.57 6.82
N ALA A 175 10.04 -2.11 6.72
CA ALA A 175 10.49 -2.95 5.62
C ALA A 175 10.46 -4.43 6.04
N ILE A 176 9.84 -5.28 5.26
CA ILE A 176 9.56 -6.69 5.60
C ILE A 176 10.30 -7.59 4.60
N LYS A 177 10.99 -8.64 5.07
CA LYS A 177 11.65 -9.59 4.19
C LYS A 177 10.64 -10.30 3.29
N ILE A 178 10.97 -10.42 2.02
CA ILE A 178 10.11 -11.08 1.03
C ILE A 178 10.54 -12.54 0.87
N PRO A 179 9.61 -13.51 0.99
CA PRO A 179 9.92 -14.92 0.73
C PRO A 179 10.45 -15.14 -0.69
N ASP A 180 11.47 -16.01 -0.80
CA ASP A 180 12.19 -16.26 -2.07
C ASP A 180 11.33 -16.91 -3.15
N VAL A 181 10.21 -17.52 -2.78
CA VAL A 181 9.26 -18.14 -3.72
C VAL A 181 8.61 -17.13 -4.69
N PHE A 182 8.57 -15.85 -4.34
CA PHE A 182 8.00 -14.82 -5.19
C PHE A 182 9.07 -14.10 -6.00
N SER A 183 8.82 -13.88 -7.30
CA SER A 183 9.57 -12.89 -8.07
C SER A 183 9.21 -11.47 -7.60
N ASP A 184 10.04 -10.46 -7.90
CA ASP A 184 9.83 -9.09 -7.44
C ASP A 184 8.48 -8.52 -7.89
N THR A 185 8.13 -8.73 -9.15
CA THR A 185 6.88 -8.22 -9.71
C THR A 185 5.65 -8.93 -9.16
N ARG A 186 5.76 -10.22 -8.80
CA ARG A 186 4.65 -10.99 -8.20
C ARG A 186 4.48 -10.74 -6.71
N ALA A 187 5.54 -10.35 -6.01
CA ALA A 187 5.47 -9.98 -4.59
C ALA A 187 4.77 -8.62 -4.38
N ALA A 188 4.95 -7.67 -5.28
CA ALA A 188 4.45 -6.30 -5.10
C ALA A 188 2.94 -6.22 -4.80
N PRO A 189 2.03 -6.87 -5.55
CA PRO A 189 0.58 -6.81 -5.27
C PRO A 189 0.18 -7.42 -3.92
N LEU A 190 0.99 -8.34 -3.39
CA LEU A 190 0.72 -8.98 -2.10
C LEU A 190 0.81 -8.00 -0.93
N LEU A 191 1.61 -6.94 -1.06
CA LEU A 191 1.79 -5.90 -0.04
C LEU A 191 0.56 -4.98 0.17
N CYS A 192 -0.42 -5.02 -0.76
CA CYS A 192 -1.64 -4.23 -0.66
C CYS A 192 -2.87 -5.14 -0.64
N ALA A 193 -3.38 -5.55 -1.80
CA ALA A 193 -4.63 -6.30 -1.91
C ALA A 193 -4.63 -7.59 -1.06
N GLY A 194 -3.50 -8.27 -0.97
CA GLY A 194 -3.33 -9.47 -0.16
C GLY A 194 -3.34 -9.18 1.34
N ALA A 195 -2.45 -8.32 1.79
CA ALA A 195 -2.30 -7.99 3.21
C ALA A 195 -3.56 -7.33 3.80
N VAL A 196 -4.21 -6.42 3.05
CA VAL A 196 -5.48 -5.79 3.48
C VAL A 196 -6.61 -6.81 3.54
N GLY A 197 -6.67 -7.75 2.57
CA GLY A 197 -7.62 -8.86 2.59
C GLY A 197 -7.41 -9.78 3.80
N TYR A 198 -6.17 -10.10 4.14
CA TYR A 198 -5.81 -10.86 5.33
C TYR A 198 -6.23 -10.14 6.63
N ARG A 199 -5.95 -8.82 6.72
CA ARG A 199 -6.43 -8.03 7.85
C ARG A 199 -7.95 -8.03 7.96
N ALA A 200 -8.65 -7.89 6.84
CA ALA A 200 -10.12 -7.98 6.84
C ALA A 200 -10.59 -9.31 7.42
N LEU A 201 -9.97 -10.42 7.02
CA LEU A 201 -10.30 -11.76 7.53
C LEU A 201 -10.03 -11.86 9.04
N ARG A 202 -8.89 -11.37 9.52
CA ARG A 202 -8.61 -11.31 10.97
C ARG A 202 -9.63 -10.49 11.76
N LEU A 203 -10.05 -9.33 11.20
CA LEU A 203 -11.02 -8.45 11.86
C LEU A 203 -12.45 -9.02 11.91
N THR A 204 -12.77 -10.05 11.12
CA THR A 204 -14.02 -10.80 11.30
C THR A 204 -14.04 -11.54 12.63
N GLY A 205 -12.91 -12.03 13.07
CA GLY A 205 -12.82 -12.96 14.20
C GLY A 205 -13.28 -14.39 13.84
N ILE A 206 -13.19 -14.74 12.54
CA ILE A 206 -13.69 -16.05 12.04
C ILE A 206 -12.93 -17.21 12.68
N GLU A 207 -13.69 -18.27 12.94
CA GLU A 207 -13.21 -19.58 13.38
C GLU A 207 -13.54 -20.64 12.32
N ASP A 208 -12.84 -21.77 12.38
CA ASP A 208 -13.09 -22.87 11.44
C ASP A 208 -14.52 -23.43 11.55
N GLY A 209 -15.09 -23.85 10.43
CA GLY A 209 -16.47 -24.35 10.36
C GLY A 209 -17.56 -23.26 10.29
N LYS A 210 -17.20 -21.99 10.38
CA LYS A 210 -18.12 -20.86 10.21
C LYS A 210 -18.48 -20.60 8.74
N LYS A 211 -19.39 -19.67 8.48
CA LYS A 211 -19.84 -19.26 7.15
C LYS A 211 -19.36 -17.87 6.83
N LEU A 212 -18.58 -17.75 5.76
CA LEU A 212 -17.98 -16.48 5.30
C LEU A 212 -18.63 -16.03 3.99
N GLY A 213 -19.16 -14.82 3.97
CA GLY A 213 -19.56 -14.13 2.75
C GLY A 213 -18.47 -13.21 2.23
N LEU A 214 -18.35 -13.11 0.91
CA LEU A 214 -17.51 -12.13 0.22
C LEU A 214 -18.35 -11.34 -0.75
N THR A 215 -18.40 -10.00 -0.62
CA THR A 215 -19.02 -9.13 -1.63
C THR A 215 -17.97 -8.49 -2.52
N GLY A 216 -18.18 -8.64 -3.84
CA GLY A 216 -17.13 -8.38 -4.84
C GLY A 216 -16.11 -9.52 -4.93
N PHE A 217 -15.68 -9.81 -6.16
CA PHE A 217 -14.73 -10.91 -6.38
C PHE A 217 -13.59 -10.49 -7.31
N GLY A 218 -13.04 -9.30 -7.05
CA GLY A 218 -11.84 -8.76 -7.70
C GLY A 218 -10.54 -9.22 -7.05
N ALA A 219 -9.48 -8.39 -7.15
CA ALA A 219 -8.13 -8.71 -6.69
C ALA A 219 -8.05 -9.14 -5.22
N SER A 220 -8.78 -8.47 -4.29
CA SER A 220 -8.78 -8.87 -2.88
C SER A 220 -9.66 -10.08 -2.61
N GLY A 221 -10.86 -10.15 -3.21
CA GLY A 221 -11.84 -11.19 -2.93
C GLY A 221 -11.34 -12.61 -3.18
N HIS A 222 -10.69 -12.85 -4.34
CA HIS A 222 -10.15 -14.18 -4.66
C HIS A 222 -8.95 -14.57 -3.78
N ILE A 223 -8.12 -13.61 -3.35
CA ILE A 223 -7.03 -13.86 -2.40
C ILE A 223 -7.60 -14.26 -1.04
N VAL A 224 -8.59 -13.49 -0.53
CA VAL A 224 -9.26 -13.80 0.74
C VAL A 224 -9.89 -15.18 0.73
N LEU A 225 -10.54 -15.57 -0.38
CA LEU A 225 -11.12 -16.92 -0.51
C LEU A 225 -10.04 -18.00 -0.36
N LYS A 226 -8.91 -17.88 -1.07
CA LYS A 226 -7.82 -18.86 -1.00
C LYS A 226 -7.20 -18.94 0.41
N VAL A 227 -6.97 -17.78 1.03
CA VAL A 227 -6.46 -17.68 2.40
C VAL A 227 -7.44 -18.30 3.40
N ALA A 228 -8.72 -17.95 3.32
CA ALA A 228 -9.73 -18.47 4.22
C ALA A 228 -9.88 -20.00 4.10
N ARG A 229 -9.83 -20.55 2.89
CA ARG A 229 -9.87 -22.01 2.69
C ARG A 229 -8.65 -22.74 3.26
N HIS A 230 -7.48 -22.11 3.23
CA HIS A 230 -6.29 -22.70 3.81
C HIS A 230 -6.32 -22.66 5.33
N MET A 231 -6.63 -21.48 5.91
CA MET A 231 -6.64 -21.30 7.36
C MET A 231 -7.84 -21.98 8.04
N TYR A 232 -8.97 -22.08 7.36
CA TYR A 232 -10.26 -22.54 7.89
C TYR A 232 -10.89 -23.55 6.92
N PRO A 233 -10.36 -24.77 6.83
CA PRO A 233 -10.72 -25.73 5.77
C PRO A 233 -12.18 -26.21 5.82
N ASN A 234 -12.85 -26.15 6.97
CA ASN A 234 -14.24 -26.50 7.14
C ASN A 234 -15.22 -25.32 6.95
N THR A 235 -14.68 -24.11 6.70
CA THR A 235 -15.50 -22.91 6.48
C THR A 235 -16.18 -22.95 5.13
N LYS A 236 -17.50 -22.72 5.11
CA LYS A 236 -18.27 -22.54 3.89
C LYS A 236 -18.15 -21.10 3.38
N ILE A 237 -17.73 -20.91 2.13
CA ILE A 237 -17.55 -19.58 1.54
C ILE A 237 -18.64 -19.31 0.50
N PHE A 238 -19.30 -18.15 0.64
CA PHE A 238 -20.38 -17.65 -0.21
C PHE A 238 -19.90 -16.37 -0.89
N VAL A 239 -20.18 -16.20 -2.19
CA VAL A 239 -19.72 -15.03 -2.95
C VAL A 239 -20.90 -14.30 -3.58
N PHE A 240 -20.89 -12.97 -3.44
CA PHE A 240 -21.85 -12.07 -4.07
C PHE A 240 -21.11 -11.20 -5.08
N ALA A 241 -21.39 -11.37 -6.37
CA ALA A 241 -20.73 -10.61 -7.42
C ALA A 241 -21.69 -10.33 -8.60
N ARG A 242 -21.66 -9.10 -9.12
CA ARG A 242 -22.49 -8.69 -10.26
C ARG A 242 -22.17 -9.45 -11.54
N ASN A 243 -20.88 -9.73 -11.75
CA ASN A 243 -20.39 -10.34 -12.98
C ASN A 243 -20.49 -11.86 -12.91
N GLN A 244 -21.18 -12.47 -13.88
CA GLN A 244 -21.32 -13.92 -13.97
C GLN A 244 -19.96 -14.64 -14.06
N LYS A 245 -18.96 -14.05 -14.74
CA LYS A 245 -17.62 -14.66 -14.82
C LYS A 245 -16.95 -14.74 -13.45
N GLU A 246 -17.12 -13.69 -12.63
CA GLU A 246 -16.61 -13.67 -11.24
C GLU A 246 -17.30 -14.74 -10.39
N ARG A 247 -18.62 -14.94 -10.56
CA ARG A 247 -19.38 -15.99 -9.85
C ARG A 247 -18.91 -17.39 -10.23
N LEU A 248 -18.66 -17.64 -11.52
CA LEU A 248 -18.12 -18.93 -11.98
C LEU A 248 -16.72 -19.16 -11.43
N PHE A 249 -15.85 -18.16 -11.51
CA PHE A 249 -14.49 -18.23 -10.98
C PHE A 249 -14.46 -18.46 -9.46
N ALA A 250 -15.38 -17.85 -8.70
CA ALA A 250 -15.53 -18.12 -7.28
C ALA A 250 -15.86 -19.60 -6.98
N LYS A 251 -16.75 -20.20 -7.76
CA LYS A 251 -17.08 -21.63 -7.63
C LYS A 251 -15.91 -22.54 -8.00
N GLU A 252 -15.14 -22.21 -9.04
CA GLU A 252 -13.92 -22.93 -9.41
C GLU A 252 -12.88 -22.90 -8.28
N LEU A 253 -12.78 -21.78 -7.56
CA LEU A 253 -11.91 -21.64 -6.40
C LEU A 253 -12.48 -22.28 -5.12
N GLY A 254 -13.71 -22.81 -5.16
CA GLY A 254 -14.31 -23.58 -4.08
C GLY A 254 -15.31 -22.84 -3.21
N ALA A 255 -15.91 -21.73 -3.69
CA ALA A 255 -17.08 -21.17 -3.06
C ALA A 255 -18.26 -22.19 -3.16
N VAL A 256 -18.92 -22.45 -2.04
CA VAL A 256 -20.07 -23.38 -2.01
C VAL A 256 -21.29 -22.80 -2.73
N TRP A 257 -21.38 -21.47 -2.79
CA TRP A 257 -22.43 -20.74 -3.49
C TRP A 257 -21.87 -19.41 -4.04
N ALA A 258 -22.40 -18.99 -5.19
CA ALA A 258 -22.12 -17.66 -5.75
C ALA A 258 -23.37 -17.14 -6.46
N GLY A 259 -23.82 -15.94 -6.07
CA GLY A 259 -25.00 -15.26 -6.60
C GLY A 259 -24.77 -13.80 -6.90
N ASP A 260 -25.81 -13.11 -7.38
CA ASP A 260 -25.78 -11.66 -7.60
C ASP A 260 -25.78 -10.89 -6.26
N THR A 261 -25.41 -9.61 -6.34
CA THR A 261 -25.35 -8.73 -5.15
C THR A 261 -26.66 -8.65 -4.37
N GLU A 262 -27.81 -8.72 -5.04
CA GLU A 262 -29.14 -8.62 -4.44
C GLU A 262 -29.75 -9.96 -4.01
N GLU A 263 -29.13 -11.06 -4.39
CA GLU A 263 -29.62 -12.38 -4.05
C GLU A 263 -29.44 -12.69 -2.55
N ASN A 264 -30.32 -13.52 -2.02
CA ASN A 264 -30.14 -14.06 -0.69
C ASN A 264 -29.33 -15.37 -0.79
N SER A 265 -28.33 -15.49 0.09
CA SER A 265 -27.62 -16.77 0.25
C SER A 265 -28.57 -17.84 0.83
N PRO A 266 -28.36 -19.12 0.51
CA PRO A 266 -29.20 -20.20 1.02
C PRO A 266 -29.12 -20.40 2.54
N GLU A 267 -28.06 -19.86 3.18
CA GLU A 267 -27.85 -19.90 4.62
C GLU A 267 -27.47 -18.49 5.11
N LYS A 268 -27.81 -18.15 6.36
CA LYS A 268 -27.27 -16.93 7.00
C LYS A 268 -25.78 -17.08 7.29
N LEU A 269 -25.03 -15.99 7.23
CA LEU A 269 -23.57 -15.95 7.26
C LEU A 269 -23.08 -15.37 8.58
N ASP A 270 -22.14 -16.03 9.21
CA ASP A 270 -21.55 -15.55 10.46
C ASP A 270 -20.73 -14.28 10.24
N TYR A 271 -20.00 -14.21 9.11
CA TYR A 271 -19.13 -13.11 8.74
C TYR A 271 -19.27 -12.77 7.28
N ILE A 272 -19.12 -11.47 6.94
CA ILE A 272 -19.07 -11.00 5.55
C ILE A 272 -17.90 -10.02 5.42
N ILE A 273 -17.11 -10.15 4.35
CA ILE A 273 -16.09 -9.16 3.96
C ILE A 273 -16.55 -8.48 2.67
N ASP A 274 -16.69 -7.16 2.72
CA ASP A 274 -17.01 -6.36 1.55
C ASP A 274 -15.74 -5.78 0.94
N THR A 275 -15.50 -6.06 -0.34
CA THR A 275 -14.33 -5.57 -1.11
C THR A 275 -14.72 -4.57 -2.20
N THR A 276 -15.95 -4.07 -2.18
CA THR A 276 -16.48 -3.18 -3.22
C THR A 276 -16.34 -1.70 -2.84
N PRO A 277 -16.26 -0.79 -3.81
CA PRO A 277 -16.30 0.65 -3.52
C PRO A 277 -17.73 1.20 -3.33
N ALA A 278 -18.77 0.38 -3.52
CA ALA A 278 -20.17 0.77 -3.53
C ALA A 278 -20.87 0.56 -2.18
N TRP A 279 -21.96 1.26 -1.92
CA TRP A 279 -22.79 1.11 -0.72
C TRP A 279 -23.84 0.03 -0.82
N LYS A 280 -24.42 -0.18 -2.02
CA LYS A 280 -25.43 -1.19 -2.27
C LYS A 280 -25.02 -2.59 -1.79
N PRO A 281 -23.79 -3.09 -2.10
CA PRO A 281 -23.36 -4.40 -1.63
C PRO A 281 -23.36 -4.55 -0.10
N ILE A 282 -23.08 -3.48 0.65
CA ILE A 282 -23.11 -3.49 2.12
C ILE A 282 -24.54 -3.69 2.63
N VAL A 283 -25.49 -2.88 2.13
CA VAL A 283 -26.90 -2.97 2.56
C VAL A 283 -27.48 -4.34 2.21
N GLU A 284 -27.22 -4.84 1.00
CA GLU A 284 -27.70 -6.15 0.58
C GLU A 284 -27.06 -7.30 1.38
N ALA A 285 -25.75 -7.20 1.68
CA ALA A 285 -25.04 -8.21 2.46
C ALA A 285 -25.57 -8.33 3.91
N LEU A 286 -25.91 -7.21 4.54
CA LEU A 286 -26.45 -7.20 5.90
C LEU A 286 -27.75 -8.01 6.06
N LYS A 287 -28.53 -8.17 4.99
CA LYS A 287 -29.72 -9.05 4.99
C LYS A 287 -29.32 -10.52 5.17
N ASN A 288 -28.14 -10.89 4.69
CA ASN A 288 -27.62 -12.26 4.72
C ASN A 288 -26.84 -12.57 6.00
N LEU A 289 -26.53 -11.55 6.81
CA LEU A 289 -25.78 -11.72 8.06
C LEU A 289 -26.61 -12.40 9.14
N GLU A 290 -26.02 -13.35 9.87
CA GLU A 290 -26.62 -14.04 11.01
C GLU A 290 -26.72 -13.09 12.23
N LYS A 291 -27.47 -13.44 13.26
CA LYS A 291 -27.53 -12.76 14.55
C LYS A 291 -26.15 -12.74 15.19
N GLY A 292 -25.72 -11.59 15.70
CA GLY A 292 -24.38 -11.40 16.24
C GLY A 292 -23.26 -11.47 15.20
N GLY A 293 -23.62 -11.54 13.90
CA GLY A 293 -22.66 -11.63 12.81
C GLY A 293 -21.97 -10.28 12.53
N ARG A 294 -20.81 -10.34 11.87
CA ARG A 294 -20.00 -9.15 11.57
C ARG A 294 -19.74 -8.98 10.08
N LEU A 295 -20.02 -7.78 9.57
CA LEU A 295 -19.63 -7.34 8.24
C LEU A 295 -18.38 -6.45 8.36
N VAL A 296 -17.31 -6.80 7.62
CA VAL A 296 -16.05 -6.05 7.58
C VAL A 296 -15.89 -5.36 6.22
N ILE A 297 -15.83 -4.04 6.20
CA ILE A 297 -15.65 -3.24 4.99
C ILE A 297 -14.15 -3.12 4.71
N ASN A 298 -13.72 -3.77 3.62
CA ASN A 298 -12.34 -3.75 3.13
C ASN A 298 -12.21 -2.84 1.91
N ALA A 299 -12.43 -1.55 2.11
CA ALA A 299 -12.27 -0.53 1.08
C ALA A 299 -11.68 0.72 1.71
N ILE A 300 -10.70 1.35 1.06
CA ILE A 300 -10.09 2.60 1.54
C ILE A 300 -11.10 3.74 1.59
N ARG A 301 -12.07 3.72 0.70
CA ARG A 301 -13.20 4.65 0.64
C ARG A 301 -14.40 4.02 -0.07
N LYS A 302 -15.56 4.64 0.07
CA LYS A 302 -16.75 4.34 -0.70
C LYS A 302 -17.01 5.45 -1.72
N GLU A 303 -17.55 5.06 -2.88
CA GLU A 303 -17.99 5.99 -3.91
C GLU A 303 -19.32 6.64 -3.50
N ASP A 304 -19.61 7.83 -4.07
CA ASP A 304 -20.86 8.54 -3.77
C ASP A 304 -22.00 8.23 -4.76
N PHE A 305 -21.72 7.52 -5.86
CA PHE A 305 -22.69 7.28 -6.93
C PHE A 305 -23.95 6.50 -6.52
N ASP A 306 -23.87 5.70 -5.47
CA ASP A 306 -24.98 4.91 -4.91
C ASP A 306 -25.18 5.15 -3.41
N LYS A 307 -24.73 6.28 -2.89
CA LYS A 307 -24.80 6.63 -1.45
C LYS A 307 -26.22 6.72 -0.93
N ASP A 308 -27.16 7.10 -1.78
CA ASP A 308 -28.60 7.11 -1.51
C ASP A 308 -29.15 5.72 -1.22
N TYR A 309 -28.45 4.64 -1.63
CA TYR A 309 -28.84 3.28 -1.27
C TYR A 309 -28.83 3.03 0.24
N LEU A 310 -28.09 3.82 1.02
CA LEU A 310 -28.12 3.79 2.48
C LEU A 310 -29.51 4.10 3.07
N LEU A 311 -30.36 4.81 2.37
CA LEU A 311 -31.75 5.08 2.78
C LEU A 311 -32.62 3.81 2.84
N LYS A 312 -32.18 2.72 2.20
CA LYS A 312 -32.81 1.39 2.26
C LYS A 312 -32.38 0.56 3.48
N LEU A 313 -31.51 1.10 4.32
CA LEU A 313 -31.08 0.43 5.54
C LEU A 313 -32.24 0.46 6.56
N ASP A 314 -32.83 -0.70 6.79
CA ASP A 314 -33.87 -0.94 7.78
C ASP A 314 -33.25 -1.52 9.04
N TYR A 315 -33.47 -0.90 10.18
CA TYR A 315 -32.87 -1.30 11.44
C TYR A 315 -33.23 -2.75 11.82
N SER A 316 -34.48 -3.12 11.65
CA SER A 316 -35.00 -4.44 12.06
C SER A 316 -34.41 -5.58 11.24
N VAL A 317 -34.08 -5.31 9.98
CA VAL A 317 -33.55 -6.30 9.03
C VAL A 317 -32.03 -6.33 9.04
N HIS A 318 -31.41 -5.15 9.04
CA HIS A 318 -29.97 -5.02 8.73
C HIS A 318 -29.09 -4.91 9.98
N LEU A 319 -29.59 -4.38 11.10
CA LEU A 319 -28.79 -4.11 12.29
C LEU A 319 -29.30 -4.80 13.57
N TRP A 320 -30.61 -5.02 13.68
CA TRP A 320 -31.20 -5.66 14.84
C TRP A 320 -30.53 -7.05 15.12
N GLN A 321 -30.50 -7.45 16.37
CA GLN A 321 -29.90 -8.71 16.83
C GLN A 321 -28.38 -8.71 16.84
N GLU A 322 -27.79 -7.59 17.30
CA GLU A 322 -26.35 -7.46 17.58
C GLU A 322 -25.44 -7.62 16.35
N LYS A 323 -25.97 -7.29 15.16
CA LYS A 323 -25.15 -7.28 13.95
C LYS A 323 -24.14 -6.14 13.98
N GLU A 324 -22.91 -6.43 13.60
CA GLU A 324 -21.82 -5.46 13.61
C GLU A 324 -21.39 -5.05 12.20
N ILE A 325 -21.00 -3.78 12.06
CA ILE A 325 -20.29 -3.26 10.89
C ILE A 325 -18.93 -2.74 11.36
N LYS A 326 -17.85 -3.23 10.77
CA LYS A 326 -16.48 -2.81 11.07
C LYS A 326 -15.74 -2.46 9.79
N SER A 327 -14.87 -1.45 9.82
CA SER A 327 -14.03 -1.09 8.69
C SER A 327 -12.58 -1.52 8.90
N VAL A 328 -11.85 -1.69 7.79
CA VAL A 328 -10.40 -1.90 7.77
C VAL A 328 -9.70 -0.57 7.53
N ALA A 329 -8.79 -0.20 8.41
CA ALA A 329 -7.92 0.96 8.23
C ALA A 329 -6.54 0.52 7.71
N ASN A 330 -6.51 -0.01 6.48
CA ASN A 330 -5.32 -0.56 5.82
C ASN A 330 -4.64 -1.68 6.64
N VAL A 331 -3.31 -1.71 6.76
CA VAL A 331 -2.54 -2.82 7.34
C VAL A 331 -1.61 -2.36 8.46
N THR A 332 -1.27 -3.29 9.35
CA THR A 332 -0.13 -3.18 10.28
C THR A 332 1.08 -3.92 9.71
N ARG A 333 2.27 -3.69 10.28
CA ARG A 333 3.48 -4.48 9.97
C ARG A 333 3.25 -5.98 10.16
N ARG A 334 2.54 -6.32 11.24
CA ARG A 334 2.18 -7.69 11.57
C ARG A 334 1.33 -8.33 10.48
N ASP A 335 0.28 -7.64 10.00
CA ASP A 335 -0.60 -8.17 8.95
C ASP A 335 0.18 -8.48 7.67
N VAL A 336 1.12 -7.59 7.28
CA VAL A 336 1.95 -7.80 6.07
C VAL A 336 2.89 -8.98 6.25
N GLY A 337 3.60 -9.07 7.39
CA GLY A 337 4.54 -10.15 7.66
C GLY A 337 3.85 -11.51 7.68
N GLU A 338 2.82 -11.68 8.52
CA GLU A 338 2.06 -12.94 8.64
C GLU A 338 1.42 -13.34 7.30
N PHE A 339 0.89 -12.37 6.55
CA PHE A 339 0.30 -12.66 5.24
C PHE A 339 1.33 -13.13 4.22
N LEU A 340 2.53 -12.54 4.17
CA LEU A 340 3.56 -12.95 3.20
C LEU A 340 4.07 -14.37 3.46
N GLU A 341 4.22 -14.75 4.73
CA GLU A 341 4.56 -16.12 5.12
C GLU A 341 3.46 -17.09 4.68
N LEU A 342 2.21 -16.79 5.01
CA LEU A 342 1.05 -17.58 4.60
C LEU A 342 0.90 -17.67 3.08
N ALA A 343 1.11 -16.57 2.36
CA ALA A 343 1.04 -16.53 0.91
C ALA A 343 2.11 -17.42 0.25
N ALA A 344 3.27 -17.57 0.89
CA ALA A 344 4.32 -18.48 0.44
C ALA A 344 3.94 -19.96 0.65
N GLU A 345 3.25 -20.28 1.74
CA GLU A 345 2.74 -21.64 2.01
C GLU A 345 1.66 -22.06 1.02
N ILE A 346 0.76 -21.15 0.63
CA ILE A 346 -0.39 -21.41 -0.25
C ILE A 346 0.00 -21.37 -1.75
N PRO A 347 1.21 -21.12 -2.15
CA PRO A 347 1.73 -20.48 -3.36
C PRO A 347 0.74 -19.52 -4.06
N LEU A 348 0.42 -18.43 -3.38
CA LEU A 348 -0.39 -17.34 -3.95
C LEU A 348 0.44 -16.55 -4.97
N ILE A 349 0.43 -16.99 -6.22
CA ILE A 349 1.16 -16.31 -7.30
C ILE A 349 0.19 -15.41 -8.07
N PRO A 350 0.25 -14.06 -7.88
CA PRO A 350 -0.57 -13.14 -8.66
C PRO A 350 -0.19 -13.14 -10.15
N GLU A 351 -1.19 -13.03 -11.02
CA GLU A 351 -0.94 -12.61 -12.40
C GLU A 351 -0.57 -11.14 -12.41
N VAL A 352 0.46 -10.79 -13.19
CA VAL A 352 0.97 -9.41 -13.27
C VAL A 352 1.15 -8.97 -14.71
N GLN A 353 0.92 -7.68 -14.96
CA GLN A 353 1.26 -6.98 -16.18
C GLN A 353 2.37 -5.99 -15.84
N GLU A 354 3.54 -6.19 -16.45
CA GLU A 354 4.73 -5.38 -16.19
C GLU A 354 4.77 -4.13 -17.08
N PHE A 355 5.14 -3.00 -16.49
CA PHE A 355 5.39 -1.72 -17.14
C PHE A 355 6.77 -1.21 -16.73
N ARG A 356 7.40 -0.36 -17.54
CA ARG A 356 8.60 0.36 -17.11
C ARG A 356 8.19 1.53 -16.19
N LEU A 357 9.13 2.08 -15.43
CA LEU A 357 8.90 3.24 -14.57
C LEU A 357 8.31 4.42 -15.37
N GLU A 358 8.85 4.69 -16.55
CA GLU A 358 8.43 5.78 -17.44
C GLU A 358 6.98 5.63 -17.94
N ASP A 359 6.46 4.41 -17.97
CA ASP A 359 5.12 4.06 -18.45
C ASP A 359 4.06 4.08 -17.31
N ALA A 360 4.40 4.62 -16.12
CA ALA A 360 3.51 4.67 -14.96
C ALA A 360 2.16 5.36 -15.25
N ASN A 361 2.15 6.41 -16.07
CA ASN A 361 0.91 7.07 -16.49
C ASN A 361 0.00 6.14 -17.31
N ASP A 362 0.57 5.36 -18.21
CA ASP A 362 -0.20 4.43 -19.07
C ASP A 362 -0.79 3.31 -18.19
N ALA A 363 -0.02 2.78 -17.23
CA ALA A 363 -0.50 1.80 -16.26
C ALA A 363 -1.70 2.33 -15.44
N LEU A 364 -1.64 3.58 -14.99
CA LEU A 364 -2.72 4.25 -14.23
C LEU A 364 -3.97 4.48 -15.09
N VAL A 365 -3.80 4.92 -16.34
CA VAL A 365 -4.92 5.12 -17.28
C VAL A 365 -5.61 3.79 -17.58
N GLU A 366 -4.85 2.74 -17.89
CA GLU A 366 -5.43 1.42 -18.14
C GLU A 366 -6.13 0.83 -16.91
N LEU A 367 -5.61 1.09 -15.69
CA LEU A 367 -6.25 0.71 -14.45
C LEU A 367 -7.60 1.41 -14.29
N LYS A 368 -7.65 2.73 -14.52
CA LYS A 368 -8.89 3.52 -14.46
C LYS A 368 -9.93 3.08 -15.49
N ASP A 369 -9.50 2.75 -16.70
CA ASP A 369 -10.36 2.27 -17.79
C ASP A 369 -10.89 0.83 -17.53
N GLY A 370 -10.52 0.18 -16.43
CA GLY A 370 -10.93 -1.19 -16.11
C GLY A 370 -10.26 -2.26 -17.00
N LYS A 371 -9.20 -1.92 -17.72
CA LYS A 371 -8.38 -2.86 -18.51
C LYS A 371 -7.46 -3.66 -17.59
N ILE A 372 -8.08 -4.45 -16.73
CA ILE A 372 -7.38 -5.20 -15.69
C ILE A 372 -7.30 -6.67 -16.07
N ARG A 373 -6.07 -7.14 -16.33
CA ARG A 373 -5.73 -8.56 -16.34
C ARG A 373 -4.57 -8.76 -15.35
N GLY A 374 -4.90 -9.28 -14.17
CA GLY A 374 -3.94 -9.36 -13.09
C GLY A 374 -3.61 -7.98 -12.48
N ALA A 375 -2.55 -7.89 -11.69
CA ALA A 375 -2.07 -6.65 -11.10
C ALA A 375 -1.11 -5.92 -12.04
N LYS A 376 -1.16 -4.59 -12.08
CA LYS A 376 -0.19 -3.77 -12.81
C LYS A 376 1.01 -3.49 -11.92
N VAL A 377 2.22 -3.63 -12.47
CA VAL A 377 3.46 -3.49 -11.71
C VAL A 377 4.50 -2.74 -12.54
N LEU A 378 5.06 -1.69 -11.98
CA LEU A 378 6.25 -1.03 -12.52
C LEU A 378 7.46 -1.90 -12.19
N LYS A 379 8.20 -2.31 -13.20
CA LYS A 379 9.47 -3.04 -13.07
C LYS A 379 10.62 -2.08 -13.32
N LEU A 380 11.53 -2.02 -12.37
CA LEU A 380 12.72 -1.20 -12.43
C LEU A 380 13.95 -2.11 -12.69
N ASN A 381 14.86 -1.63 -13.50
CA ASN A 381 16.06 -2.37 -13.89
C ASN A 381 17.22 -2.12 -12.92
#